data_0537f8ac72df28692e75ad8ae5a70d27
#
_entry.id   0537f8ac72df28692e75ad8ae5a70d27
#
_cell.length_a   1.000
_cell.length_b   1.000
_cell.length_c   1.000
_cell.angle_alpha   90.00
_cell.angle_beta   90.00
_cell.angle_gamma   90.00
#
_symmetry.space_group_name_H-M   'P 1'
#
loop_
_entity.id
_entity.type
_entity.pdbx_description
1 polymer ?
#
loop_
_entity_poly.entity_id
_entity_poly.type
_entity_poly.pdbx_seq_one_letter_code
_entity_poly.pdbx_strand_id
1 'polypeptide(L)'
;IQLGEIVFVWGAGSGVGIMAIEIAKVKGCQIITTGGSEAKRTHAKSIGADLVLDHYNDNVVDQVKEFTAGKGVDVVFEHVGEERYEM
;
A
#
# COMPACT_ATOMS: atom_id res chain seq x y z
N ILE A 1 -9.49 -5.89 -8.20
CA ILE A 1 -8.09 -6.30 -8.02
C ILE A 1 -7.80 -7.50 -8.90
N GLN A 2 -6.84 -7.37 -9.77
CA GLN A 2 -6.52 -8.40 -10.74
C GLN A 2 -5.02 -8.63 -10.79
N LEU A 3 -4.65 -9.81 -11.26
CA LEU A 3 -3.26 -10.21 -11.41
C LEU A 3 -2.47 -9.15 -12.18
N GLY A 4 -1.32 -8.79 -11.66
CA GLY A 4 -0.42 -7.84 -12.31
C GLY A 4 -0.71 -6.38 -12.01
N GLU A 5 -1.81 -6.09 -11.32
CA GLU A 5 -2.10 -4.72 -10.94
C GLU A 5 -1.22 -4.27 -9.78
N ILE A 6 -1.05 -2.95 -9.67
CA ILE A 6 -0.33 -2.34 -8.57
C ILE A 6 -1.37 -1.77 -7.62
N VAL A 7 -1.39 -2.27 -6.39
CA VAL A 7 -2.39 -1.89 -5.39
C VAL A 7 -1.71 -1.08 -4.30
N PHE A 8 -2.28 0.07 -3.99
CA PHE A 8 -1.81 0.89 -2.89
C PHE A 8 -2.79 0.75 -1.73
N VAL A 9 -2.29 0.33 -0.57
CA VAL A 9 -3.12 0.19 0.64
C VAL A 9 -2.65 1.22 1.65
N TRP A 10 -3.51 2.17 1.95
CA TRP A 10 -3.18 3.26 2.87
C TRP A 10 -3.47 2.83 4.29
N GLY A 11 -2.46 2.89 5.14
CA GLY A 11 -2.66 2.58 6.55
C GLY A 11 -2.69 1.11 6.87
N ALA A 12 -1.59 0.41 6.62
CA ALA A 12 -1.50 -1.05 6.80
C ALA A 12 -1.67 -1.51 8.25
N GLY A 13 -1.73 -0.58 9.21
CA GLY A 13 -1.82 -0.97 10.62
C GLY A 13 -3.20 -1.38 11.08
N SER A 14 -4.23 -1.20 10.26
CA SER A 14 -5.59 -1.57 10.63
C SER A 14 -5.91 -2.99 10.15
N GLY A 15 -6.92 -3.61 10.76
CA GLY A 15 -7.36 -4.93 10.34
C GLY A 15 -7.82 -4.96 8.88
N VAL A 16 -8.48 -3.89 8.45
CA VAL A 16 -8.97 -3.79 7.07
C VAL A 16 -7.81 -3.66 6.10
N GLY A 17 -6.80 -2.86 6.46
CA GLY A 17 -5.62 -2.71 5.62
C GLY A 17 -4.85 -4.01 5.48
N ILE A 18 -4.70 -4.75 6.58
CA ILE A 18 -4.03 -6.05 6.55
C ILE A 18 -4.78 -7.01 5.64
N MET A 19 -6.10 -7.05 5.76
CA MET A 19 -6.91 -7.92 4.92
C MET A 19 -6.76 -7.57 3.43
N ALA A 20 -6.73 -6.28 3.11
CA ALA A 20 -6.56 -5.85 1.72
C ALA A 20 -5.22 -6.31 1.16
N ILE A 21 -4.15 -6.23 1.97
CA ILE A 21 -2.83 -6.70 1.54
C ILE A 21 -2.86 -8.20 1.28
N GLU A 22 -3.50 -8.96 2.16
CA GLU A 22 -3.57 -10.40 2.00
C GLU A 22 -4.35 -10.79 0.74
N ILE A 23 -5.46 -10.12 0.49
CA ILE A 23 -6.25 -10.39 -0.72
C ILE A 23 -5.44 -10.06 -1.97
N ALA A 24 -4.78 -8.91 -1.98
CA ALA A 24 -3.99 -8.51 -3.13
C ALA A 24 -2.83 -9.49 -3.38
N LYS A 25 -2.24 -10.00 -2.31
CA LYS A 25 -1.15 -10.97 -2.43
C LYS A 25 -1.65 -12.26 -3.08
N VAL A 26 -2.81 -12.74 -2.66
CA VAL A 26 -3.40 -13.95 -3.24
C VAL A 26 -3.69 -13.74 -4.73
N LYS A 27 -4.08 -12.53 -5.11
CA LYS A 27 -4.37 -12.22 -6.50
C LYS A 27 -3.13 -11.96 -7.35
N GLY A 28 -1.94 -11.98 -6.76
CA GLY A 28 -0.71 -11.79 -7.52
C GLY A 28 -0.40 -10.36 -7.88
N CYS A 29 -0.87 -9.41 -7.09
CA CYS A 29 -0.63 -7.99 -7.33
C CYS A 29 0.67 -7.54 -6.68
N GLN A 30 1.22 -6.43 -7.19
CA GLN A 30 2.26 -5.70 -6.47
C GLN A 30 1.58 -4.81 -5.44
N ILE A 31 2.15 -4.74 -4.25
CA ILE A 31 1.50 -4.07 -3.13
C ILE A 31 2.40 -3.00 -2.56
N ILE A 32 1.88 -1.77 -2.51
CA ILE A 32 2.53 -0.64 -1.86
C ILE A 32 1.67 -0.25 -0.68
N THR A 33 2.28 -0.01 0.46
CA THR A 33 1.51 0.41 1.62
C THR A 33 2.30 1.38 2.49
N THR A 34 1.64 1.94 3.48
CA THR A 34 2.28 2.83 4.45
C THR A 34 1.99 2.34 5.85
N GLY A 35 2.87 2.67 6.78
CA GLY A 35 2.65 2.40 8.19
C GLY A 35 3.16 3.54 9.04
N GLY A 36 2.45 3.84 10.11
CA GLY A 36 2.79 4.96 11.00
C GLY A 36 3.85 4.63 12.03
N SER A 37 4.25 3.38 12.17
CA SER A 37 5.29 2.98 13.10
C SER A 37 6.13 1.89 12.47
N GLU A 38 7.33 1.70 13.02
CA GLU A 38 8.22 0.66 12.53
C GLU A 38 7.58 -0.72 12.66
N ALA A 39 6.91 -0.96 13.78
CA ALA A 39 6.25 -2.25 13.99
C ALA A 39 5.20 -2.54 12.93
N LYS A 40 4.39 -1.54 12.59
CA LYS A 40 3.38 -1.69 11.56
C LYS A 40 3.99 -1.92 10.19
N ARG A 41 5.08 -1.21 9.89
CA ARG A 41 5.77 -1.37 8.62
C ARG A 41 6.40 -2.75 8.49
N THR A 42 7.01 -3.24 9.56
CA THR A 42 7.61 -4.56 9.58
C THR A 42 6.55 -5.63 9.38
N HIS A 43 5.40 -5.48 10.03
CA HIS A 43 4.31 -6.43 9.87
C HIS A 43 3.79 -6.44 8.44
N ALA A 44 3.59 -5.27 7.85
CA ALA A 44 3.12 -5.18 6.47
C ALA A 44 4.07 -5.89 5.50
N LYS A 45 5.37 -5.72 5.71
CA LYS A 45 6.35 -6.40 4.89
C LYS A 45 6.25 -7.91 5.05
N SER A 46 6.04 -8.37 6.27
CA SER A 46 5.99 -9.81 6.56
C SER A 46 4.79 -10.48 5.92
N ILE A 47 3.69 -9.76 5.71
CA ILE A 47 2.49 -10.34 5.12
C ILE A 47 2.43 -10.17 3.60
N GLY A 48 3.46 -9.59 3.00
CA GLY A 48 3.59 -9.62 1.55
C GLY A 48 3.65 -8.30 0.82
N ALA A 49 3.69 -7.16 1.53
CA ALA A 49 3.81 -5.89 0.84
C ALA A 49 5.18 -5.78 0.15
N ASP A 50 5.18 -5.27 -1.06
CA ASP A 50 6.40 -5.14 -1.85
C ASP A 50 7.15 -3.87 -1.54
N LEU A 51 6.43 -2.80 -1.21
CA LEU A 51 7.02 -1.53 -0.81
C LEU A 51 6.26 -1.00 0.38
N VAL A 52 6.97 -0.71 1.46
CA VAL A 52 6.37 -0.18 2.68
C VAL A 52 7.02 1.16 3.00
N LEU A 53 6.20 2.20 3.11
CA LEU A 53 6.67 3.55 3.30
C LEU A 53 6.31 4.07 4.69
N ASP A 54 7.11 5.03 5.17
CA ASP A 54 6.81 5.69 6.43
C ASP A 54 5.69 6.69 6.18
N HIS A 55 4.57 6.46 6.86
CA HIS A 55 3.35 7.24 6.68
C HIS A 55 3.56 8.74 6.91
N TYR A 56 4.48 9.11 7.79
CA TYR A 56 4.66 10.50 8.19
C TYR A 56 5.90 11.16 7.60
N ASN A 57 6.94 10.39 7.30
CA ASN A 57 8.23 10.95 6.96
C ASN A 57 8.59 10.82 5.49
N ASP A 58 8.11 9.80 4.81
CA ASP A 58 8.43 9.61 3.41
C ASP A 58 7.54 10.47 2.54
N ASN A 59 8.08 10.90 1.40
CA ASN A 59 7.26 11.52 0.38
C ASN A 59 6.56 10.41 -0.39
N VAL A 60 5.35 10.08 0.05
CA VAL A 60 4.65 8.90 -0.42
C VAL A 60 4.39 8.96 -1.93
N VAL A 61 3.95 10.11 -2.44
CA VAL A 61 3.65 10.24 -3.87
C VAL A 61 4.88 10.02 -4.72
N ASP A 62 6.00 10.64 -4.34
CA ASP A 62 7.24 10.50 -5.11
C ASP A 62 7.77 9.07 -5.04
N GLN A 63 7.69 8.44 -3.88
CA GLN A 63 8.13 7.06 -3.73
C GLN A 63 7.28 6.11 -4.57
N VAL A 64 5.99 6.33 -4.60
CA VAL A 64 5.10 5.51 -5.42
C VAL A 64 5.42 5.69 -6.89
N LYS A 65 5.62 6.92 -7.34
CA LYS A 65 5.96 7.17 -8.74
C LYS A 65 7.27 6.50 -9.13
N GLU A 66 8.25 6.55 -8.24
CA GLU A 66 9.54 5.93 -8.51
C GLU A 66 9.40 4.42 -8.61
N PHE A 67 8.68 3.81 -7.68
CA PHE A 67 8.48 2.37 -7.67
C PHE A 67 7.74 1.89 -8.92
N THR A 68 6.79 2.67 -9.40
CA THR A 68 5.96 2.29 -10.54
C THR A 68 6.50 2.79 -11.88
N ALA A 69 7.69 3.38 -11.88
CA ALA A 69 8.32 3.96 -13.09
C ALA A 69 7.42 5.02 -13.74
N GLY A 70 6.74 5.79 -12.90
CA GLY A 70 5.89 6.89 -13.37
C GLY A 70 4.47 6.51 -13.75
N LYS A 71 4.14 5.22 -13.72
CA LYS A 71 2.79 4.78 -14.10
C LYS A 71 1.73 5.06 -13.04
N GLY A 72 2.14 5.14 -11.77
CA GLY A 72 1.19 5.24 -10.68
C GLY A 72 0.58 3.89 -10.34
N VAL A 73 -0.46 3.90 -9.53
CA VAL A 73 -1.09 2.66 -9.07
C VAL A 73 -2.41 2.43 -9.78
N ASP A 74 -2.81 1.17 -9.87
CA ASP A 74 -4.07 0.81 -10.52
C ASP A 74 -5.25 0.89 -9.56
N VAL A 75 -5.01 0.56 -8.29
CA VAL A 75 -6.06 0.53 -7.28
C VAL A 75 -5.56 1.21 -6.02
N VAL A 76 -6.35 2.11 -5.46
CA VAL A 76 -6.06 2.71 -4.16
C VAL A 76 -7.12 2.21 -3.18
N PHE A 77 -6.67 1.52 -2.15
CA PHE A 77 -7.55 1.05 -1.10
C PHE A 77 -7.33 1.90 0.13
N GLU A 78 -8.40 2.49 0.62
CA GLU A 78 -8.34 3.41 1.73
C GLU A 78 -9.61 3.22 2.55
N HIS A 79 -9.40 2.76 3.78
CA HIS A 79 -10.52 2.38 4.63
C HIS A 79 -11.00 3.50 5.54
N VAL A 80 -10.32 4.62 5.52
CA VAL A 80 -10.68 5.76 6.35
C VAL A 80 -12.00 6.36 5.90
N GLY A 81 -12.21 6.38 4.60
CA GLY A 81 -13.53 6.65 4.07
C GLY A 81 -13.79 8.07 3.65
N GLU A 82 -13.45 9.05 4.47
CA GLU A 82 -13.80 10.40 4.13
C GLU A 82 -12.69 11.15 3.41
N GLU A 83 -11.54 10.55 3.26
CA GLU A 83 -10.41 11.16 2.58
C GLU A 83 -10.33 10.69 1.14
N ARG A 84 -9.76 11.51 0.30
CA ARG A 84 -9.52 11.15 -1.11
C ARG A 84 -8.05 11.31 -1.40
N TYR A 85 -7.47 10.29 -2.00
CA TYR A 85 -6.08 10.32 -2.40
C TYR A 85 -5.98 10.06 -3.87
N GLU A 86 -5.33 10.96 -4.58
CA GLU A 86 -5.11 10.82 -6.01
C GLU A 86 -3.63 10.72 -6.26
N MET A 87 -3.24 9.66 -6.90
CA MET A 87 -1.84 9.39 -7.18
C MET A 87 -1.60 9.07 -8.63
#